data_d8485adc5194758fe606b12ef4a7aec6
#
_entry.id   d8485adc5194758fe606b12ef4a7aec6
#
_cell.length_a   1.000
_cell.length_b   1.000
_cell.length_c   1.000
_cell.angle_alpha   90.00
_cell.angle_beta   90.00
_cell.angle_gamma   90.00
#
_symmetry.space_group_name_H-M   'P 1'
#
loop_
_entity.id
_entity.type
_entity.pdbx_description
1 polymer ?
#
loop_
_entity_poly.entity_id
_entity_poly.type
_entity_poly.pdbx_seq_one_letter_code
_entity_poly.pdbx_strand_id
1 'polypeptide(L)'
;MSPRKRFRQKGFPPAPGPRAGPQQQGGSFWIYGHHPVTMALANPRRQIRRLLAVDGEIAGLAPHRPAERTDPTALAALLPPGAVHQGLAALVEPLPMVDLAELLEDLPPEPPARLLLLDQVTDPQNVGAILRSAAAMGAAGVILTERHAAPESGALAKAASGALDVLPLVRVVNLSRAIEELKKAEFWCLGLAAEGEMTLAEAKPKGRTALVLGAEGTGLRRLTREHCDQLVRLPTRGPIDQLNVSNAAAIALYELLRDTAGNPSPPT
;
A
#
# COMPACT_ATOMS: atom_id res chain seq x y z
N MET A 1 -12.39 15.67 61.52
CA MET A 1 -12.03 16.11 60.15
C MET A 1 -10.64 15.59 59.82
N SER A 2 -10.57 14.54 59.00
CA SER A 2 -9.31 13.86 58.68
C SER A 2 -8.91 14.18 57.23
N PRO A 3 -7.64 14.53 56.92
CA PRO A 3 -7.27 14.96 55.57
C PRO A 3 -7.10 13.77 54.66
N ARG A 4 -7.80 13.81 53.52
CA ARG A 4 -7.68 12.83 52.41
C ARG A 4 -6.31 12.93 51.78
N LYS A 5 -5.51 11.83 51.83
CA LYS A 5 -4.26 11.68 51.08
C LYS A 5 -4.55 11.57 49.60
N ARG A 6 -4.05 12.54 48.82
CA ARG A 6 -4.04 12.45 47.33
C ARG A 6 -3.01 11.40 46.91
N PHE A 7 -3.48 10.34 46.25
CA PHE A 7 -2.60 9.42 45.56
C PHE A 7 -2.02 10.10 44.30
N ARG A 8 -0.70 10.31 44.33
CA ARG A 8 0.06 10.76 43.15
C ARG A 8 0.20 9.57 42.20
N GLN A 9 -0.50 9.56 41.06
CA GLN A 9 -0.26 8.63 40.00
C GLN A 9 1.17 8.81 39.49
N LYS A 10 2.01 7.80 39.67
CA LYS A 10 3.31 7.68 38.98
C LYS A 10 3.02 7.38 37.54
N GLY A 11 3.32 8.32 36.63
CA GLY A 11 3.26 8.09 35.19
C GLY A 11 4.22 6.98 34.78
N PHE A 12 3.76 6.08 33.91
CA PHE A 12 4.61 5.09 33.25
C PHE A 12 5.70 5.80 32.46
N PRO A 13 6.94 5.30 32.47
CA PRO A 13 7.97 5.83 31.57
C PRO A 13 7.54 5.61 30.12
N PRO A 14 7.85 6.57 29.22
CA PRO A 14 7.55 6.42 27.81
C PRO A 14 8.25 5.17 27.25
N ALA A 15 7.53 4.40 26.43
CA ALA A 15 8.09 3.24 25.74
C ALA A 15 9.31 3.67 24.91
N PRO A 16 10.41 2.89 24.89
CA PRO A 16 11.56 3.20 24.05
C PRO A 16 11.11 3.26 22.59
N GLY A 17 11.40 4.38 21.93
CA GLY A 17 11.13 4.57 20.51
C GLY A 17 11.76 3.47 19.65
N PRO A 18 11.23 3.20 18.46
CA PRO A 18 11.75 2.15 17.59
C PRO A 18 13.24 2.39 17.31
N ARG A 19 14.09 1.44 17.71
CA ARG A 19 15.52 1.46 17.39
C ARG A 19 15.66 1.42 15.86
N ALA A 20 16.37 2.38 15.30
CA ALA A 20 16.71 2.41 13.88
C ALA A 20 17.36 1.08 13.50
N GLY A 21 16.72 0.35 12.58
CA GLY A 21 17.30 -0.86 11.99
C GLY A 21 18.58 -0.55 11.20
N PRO A 22 19.34 -1.57 10.76
CA PRO A 22 20.60 -1.38 10.05
C PRO A 22 20.46 -0.40 8.89
N GLN A 23 21.36 0.59 8.84
CA GLN A 23 21.37 1.67 7.87
C GLN A 23 21.35 1.15 6.43
N GLN A 24 20.42 1.68 5.63
CA GLN A 24 20.31 1.41 4.21
C GLN A 24 21.57 1.88 3.48
N GLN A 25 22.29 0.97 2.84
CA GLN A 25 23.40 1.33 1.96
C GLN A 25 22.84 1.75 0.59
N GLY A 26 22.94 3.04 0.29
CA GLY A 26 22.70 3.55 -1.08
C GLY A 26 21.30 3.34 -1.64
N GLY A 27 20.23 3.64 -0.88
CA GLY A 27 18.85 3.52 -1.34
C GLY A 27 18.28 2.09 -1.39
N SER A 28 19.12 1.05 -1.29
CA SER A 28 18.69 -0.35 -1.27
C SER A 28 18.08 -0.74 0.08
N PHE A 29 17.12 -1.66 0.06
CA PHE A 29 16.47 -2.18 1.28
C PHE A 29 16.23 -3.69 1.19
N TRP A 30 16.10 -4.34 2.35
CA TRP A 30 15.80 -5.75 2.43
C TRP A 30 14.31 -6.01 2.29
N ILE A 31 13.93 -6.88 1.35
CA ILE A 31 12.64 -7.57 1.32
C ILE A 31 12.84 -9.00 1.81
N TYR A 32 11.84 -9.59 2.47
CA TYR A 32 11.97 -10.90 3.07
C TYR A 32 10.64 -11.65 3.15
N GLY A 33 10.75 -13.00 3.17
CA GLY A 33 9.64 -13.93 3.12
C GLY A 33 9.30 -14.37 1.69
N HIS A 34 8.60 -15.50 1.57
CA HIS A 34 8.34 -16.16 0.29
C HIS A 34 7.69 -15.25 -0.75
N HIS A 35 6.50 -14.71 -0.47
CA HIS A 35 5.75 -13.93 -1.45
C HIS A 35 6.50 -12.67 -1.93
N PRO A 36 7.04 -11.78 -1.04
CA PRO A 36 7.76 -10.61 -1.50
C PRO A 36 8.98 -10.96 -2.37
N VAL A 37 9.76 -11.95 -1.94
CA VAL A 37 10.98 -12.34 -2.68
C VAL A 37 10.64 -12.99 -4.02
N THR A 38 9.64 -13.87 -4.07
CA THR A 38 9.22 -14.53 -5.31
C THR A 38 8.67 -13.52 -6.33
N MET A 39 7.84 -12.56 -5.89
CA MET A 39 7.33 -11.52 -6.78
C MET A 39 8.44 -10.60 -7.30
N ALA A 40 9.40 -10.24 -6.43
CA ALA A 40 10.56 -9.46 -6.86
C ALA A 40 11.45 -10.21 -7.85
N LEU A 41 11.63 -11.52 -7.70
CA LEU A 41 12.36 -12.36 -8.65
C LEU A 41 11.66 -12.46 -10.00
N ALA A 42 10.33 -12.46 -10.01
CA ALA A 42 9.53 -12.49 -11.24
C ALA A 42 9.44 -11.12 -11.93
N ASN A 43 9.72 -10.02 -11.23
CA ASN A 43 9.65 -8.68 -11.80
C ASN A 43 10.94 -8.30 -12.55
N PRO A 44 10.93 -8.18 -13.89
CA PRO A 44 12.12 -7.84 -14.66
C PRO A 44 12.65 -6.43 -14.37
N ARG A 45 11.83 -5.54 -13.83
CA ARG A 45 12.22 -4.15 -13.47
C ARG A 45 12.91 -4.08 -12.10
N ARG A 46 12.83 -5.13 -11.26
CA ARG A 46 13.42 -5.16 -9.92
C ARG A 46 14.90 -5.48 -9.97
N GLN A 47 15.72 -4.54 -9.55
CA GLN A 47 17.15 -4.77 -9.37
C GLN A 47 17.41 -5.41 -8.01
N ILE A 48 17.89 -6.65 -8.04
CA ILE A 48 18.26 -7.40 -6.84
C ILE A 48 19.78 -7.38 -6.71
N ARG A 49 20.30 -6.83 -5.63
CA ARG A 49 21.74 -6.77 -5.33
C ARG A 49 22.25 -8.06 -4.74
N ARG A 50 21.50 -8.62 -3.80
CA ARG A 50 21.81 -9.89 -3.12
C ARG A 50 20.55 -10.70 -2.93
N LEU A 51 20.68 -12.01 -3.03
CA LEU A 51 19.61 -12.97 -2.74
C LEU A 51 20.16 -13.97 -1.73
N LEU A 52 19.57 -14.06 -0.56
CA LEU A 52 19.93 -14.95 0.53
C LEU A 52 18.87 -16.01 0.72
N ALA A 53 19.29 -17.27 0.83
CA ALA A 53 18.37 -18.37 1.08
C ALA A 53 19.00 -19.37 2.08
N VAL A 54 18.17 -19.84 3.01
CA VAL A 54 18.48 -20.97 3.88
C VAL A 54 18.40 -22.27 3.05
N ASP A 55 19.23 -23.25 3.38
CA ASP A 55 19.22 -24.56 2.71
C ASP A 55 17.81 -25.17 2.68
N GLY A 56 17.31 -25.65 1.69
CA GLY A 56 15.93 -26.14 1.51
C GLY A 56 15.03 -25.15 0.77
N GLU A 57 15.22 -23.85 0.93
CA GLU A 57 14.48 -22.82 0.19
C GLU A 57 15.06 -22.56 -1.20
N ILE A 58 16.35 -22.91 -1.41
CA ILE A 58 17.05 -22.72 -2.68
C ILE A 58 16.40 -23.50 -3.83
N ALA A 59 15.87 -24.69 -3.54
CA ALA A 59 15.27 -25.56 -4.55
C ALA A 59 13.99 -24.98 -5.22
N GLY A 60 13.30 -24.04 -4.53
CA GLY A 60 12.09 -23.39 -5.05
C GLY A 60 12.34 -22.06 -5.77
N LEU A 61 13.59 -21.58 -5.80
CA LEU A 61 13.95 -20.31 -6.44
C LEU A 61 14.16 -20.49 -7.95
N ALA A 62 13.88 -19.39 -8.68
CA ALA A 62 14.04 -19.36 -10.13
C ALA A 62 15.46 -19.82 -10.56
N PRO A 63 15.59 -20.73 -11.53
CA PRO A 63 16.88 -21.34 -11.90
C PRO A 63 17.91 -20.37 -12.45
N HIS A 64 17.54 -19.12 -12.69
CA HIS A 64 18.39 -18.14 -13.39
C HIS A 64 19.12 -17.17 -12.45
N ARG A 65 18.99 -17.30 -11.13
CA ARG A 65 19.67 -16.38 -10.19
C ARG A 65 20.29 -17.15 -9.02
N PRO A 66 21.62 -17.14 -8.91
CA PRO A 66 22.30 -17.79 -7.79
C PRO A 66 21.92 -17.11 -6.47
N ALA A 67 21.49 -17.90 -5.49
CA ALA A 67 21.28 -17.45 -4.12
C ALA A 67 22.52 -17.73 -3.27
N GLU A 68 22.90 -16.76 -2.45
CA GLU A 68 23.90 -16.93 -1.42
C GLU A 68 23.30 -17.80 -0.29
N ARG A 69 23.98 -18.89 0.04
CA ARG A 69 23.56 -19.76 1.17
C ARG A 69 23.84 -19.06 2.49
N THR A 70 22.89 -19.17 3.39
CA THR A 70 23.01 -18.59 4.74
C THR A 70 22.30 -19.48 5.77
N ASP A 71 22.56 -19.26 7.04
CA ASP A 71 21.81 -19.89 8.13
C ASP A 71 20.70 -18.92 8.65
N PRO A 72 19.67 -19.41 9.33
CA PRO A 72 18.56 -18.59 9.81
C PRO A 72 19.00 -17.47 10.75
N THR A 73 20.03 -17.69 11.56
CA THR A 73 20.52 -16.71 12.54
C THR A 73 21.23 -15.56 11.85
N ALA A 74 22.11 -15.87 10.90
CA ALA A 74 22.80 -14.87 10.08
C ALA A 74 21.82 -14.06 9.24
N LEU A 75 20.78 -14.71 8.67
CA LEU A 75 19.75 -14.04 7.93
C LEU A 75 18.93 -13.08 8.82
N ALA A 76 18.52 -13.53 10.00
CA ALA A 76 17.77 -12.70 10.96
C ALA A 76 18.58 -11.48 11.43
N ALA A 77 19.91 -11.58 11.53
CA ALA A 77 20.77 -10.47 11.94
C ALA A 77 20.81 -9.31 10.94
N LEU A 78 20.49 -9.56 9.66
CA LEU A 78 20.43 -8.55 8.60
C LEU A 78 19.07 -7.85 8.51
N LEU A 79 18.06 -8.36 9.19
CA LEU A 79 16.67 -7.92 9.08
C LEU A 79 16.21 -7.22 10.36
N PRO A 80 15.08 -6.49 10.33
CA PRO A 80 14.53 -5.91 11.54
C PRO A 80 14.25 -6.97 12.62
N PRO A 81 14.39 -6.63 13.91
CA PRO A 81 14.07 -7.56 15.00
C PRO A 81 12.67 -8.14 14.88
N GLY A 82 12.57 -9.47 15.00
CA GLY A 82 11.30 -10.19 14.87
C GLY A 82 10.80 -10.38 13.42
N ALA A 83 11.64 -10.10 12.41
CA ALA A 83 11.28 -10.33 11.02
C ALA A 83 11.00 -11.81 10.72
N VAL A 84 9.82 -12.11 10.20
CA VAL A 84 9.45 -13.46 9.74
C VAL A 84 9.93 -13.62 8.31
N HIS A 85 11.17 -14.07 8.12
CA HIS A 85 11.83 -14.15 6.82
C HIS A 85 11.57 -15.45 6.05
N GLN A 86 11.10 -16.51 6.70
CA GLN A 86 10.77 -17.78 6.05
C GLN A 86 11.95 -18.36 5.23
N GLY A 87 13.17 -18.15 5.68
CA GLY A 87 14.38 -18.63 4.99
C GLY A 87 14.83 -17.82 3.77
N LEU A 88 14.11 -16.75 3.37
CA LEU A 88 14.40 -15.97 2.17
C LEU A 88 14.50 -14.47 2.46
N ALA A 89 15.50 -13.82 1.88
CA ALA A 89 15.60 -12.36 1.81
C ALA A 89 16.34 -11.91 0.55
N ALA A 90 16.00 -10.74 0.05
CA ALA A 90 16.68 -10.08 -1.06
C ALA A 90 16.98 -8.62 -0.74
N LEU A 91 18.20 -8.19 -1.00
CA LEU A 91 18.57 -6.77 -0.99
C LEU A 91 18.25 -6.20 -2.36
N VAL A 92 17.30 -5.26 -2.41
CA VAL A 92 16.78 -4.70 -3.66
C VAL A 92 16.94 -3.20 -3.73
N GLU A 93 16.99 -2.65 -4.92
CA GLU A 93 16.81 -1.22 -5.17
C GLU A 93 15.32 -0.87 -5.25
N PRO A 94 14.93 0.38 -4.96
CA PRO A 94 13.60 0.86 -5.27
C PRO A 94 13.25 0.61 -6.75
N LEU A 95 11.97 0.38 -7.04
CA LEU A 95 11.51 0.26 -8.43
C LEU A 95 11.71 1.58 -9.18
N PRO A 96 12.01 1.53 -10.48
CA PRO A 96 11.97 2.72 -11.33
C PRO A 96 10.60 3.39 -11.22
N MET A 97 10.59 4.70 -11.13
CA MET A 97 9.35 5.48 -11.09
C MET A 97 8.57 5.26 -12.40
N VAL A 98 7.26 5.15 -12.25
CA VAL A 98 6.29 5.11 -13.36
C VAL A 98 5.64 6.48 -13.42
N ASP A 99 5.60 7.10 -14.60
CA ASP A 99 4.87 8.33 -14.83
C ASP A 99 3.36 8.07 -14.93
N LEU A 100 2.55 9.07 -14.53
CA LEU A 100 1.10 8.98 -14.65
C LEU A 100 0.65 8.83 -16.11
N ALA A 101 1.31 9.53 -17.04
CA ALA A 101 1.01 9.42 -18.46
C ALA A 101 1.29 8.02 -19.00
N GLU A 102 2.45 7.44 -18.67
CA GLU A 102 2.80 6.04 -19.00
C GLU A 102 1.76 5.06 -18.45
N LEU A 103 1.38 5.20 -17.19
CA LEU A 103 0.33 4.36 -16.61
C LEU A 103 -0.99 4.45 -17.39
N LEU A 104 -1.41 5.67 -17.77
CA LEU A 104 -2.69 5.89 -18.46
C LEU A 104 -2.69 5.33 -19.89
N GLU A 105 -1.56 5.40 -20.59
CA GLU A 105 -1.39 4.83 -21.93
C GLU A 105 -1.45 3.30 -21.92
N ASP A 106 -0.93 2.66 -20.87
CA ASP A 106 -0.89 1.21 -20.73
C ASP A 106 -2.21 0.59 -20.24
N LEU A 107 -3.21 1.41 -19.86
CA LEU A 107 -4.48 0.90 -19.36
C LEU A 107 -5.28 0.17 -20.43
N PRO A 108 -5.75 -1.07 -20.16
CA PRO A 108 -6.63 -1.77 -21.08
C PRO A 108 -7.97 -1.04 -21.20
N PRO A 109 -8.63 -1.13 -22.36
CA PRO A 109 -9.97 -0.55 -22.55
C PRO A 109 -11.02 -1.23 -21.67
N GLU A 110 -10.87 -2.55 -21.46
CA GLU A 110 -11.78 -3.38 -20.67
C GLU A 110 -11.00 -4.41 -19.82
N PRO A 111 -11.44 -4.71 -18.59
CA PRO A 111 -12.53 -4.03 -17.85
C PRO A 111 -12.14 -2.60 -17.46
N PRO A 112 -13.13 -1.74 -17.11
CA PRO A 112 -12.85 -0.35 -16.73
C PRO A 112 -11.82 -0.26 -15.60
N ALA A 113 -10.76 0.53 -15.82
CA ALA A 113 -9.66 0.63 -14.89
C ALA A 113 -10.08 1.29 -13.55
N ARG A 114 -9.51 0.77 -12.45
CA ARG A 114 -9.66 1.34 -11.11
C ARG A 114 -8.28 1.76 -10.59
N LEU A 115 -8.19 2.97 -10.12
CA LEU A 115 -6.98 3.54 -9.52
C LEU A 115 -7.26 3.97 -8.08
N LEU A 116 -6.23 3.96 -7.25
CA LEU A 116 -6.27 4.54 -5.91
C LEU A 116 -5.32 5.71 -5.84
N LEU A 117 -5.75 6.80 -5.22
CA LEU A 117 -4.93 7.95 -4.91
C LEU A 117 -4.80 8.09 -3.39
N LEU A 118 -3.60 8.20 -2.88
CA LEU A 118 -3.34 8.29 -1.44
C LEU A 118 -2.84 9.70 -1.09
N ASP A 119 -3.70 10.46 -0.41
CA ASP A 119 -3.42 11.83 0.02
C ASP A 119 -2.77 11.82 1.40
N GLN A 120 -1.43 11.91 1.44
CA GLN A 120 -0.62 11.96 2.67
C GLN A 120 -0.76 10.72 3.57
N VAL A 121 -0.94 9.54 3.00
CA VAL A 121 -0.84 8.29 3.75
C VAL A 121 0.64 7.95 3.92
N THR A 122 1.17 8.18 5.12
CA THR A 122 2.62 8.12 5.41
C THR A 122 3.08 6.83 6.08
N ASP A 123 2.17 6.07 6.68
CA ASP A 123 2.52 4.81 7.34
C ASP A 123 2.78 3.70 6.31
N PRO A 124 4.00 3.11 6.27
CA PRO A 124 4.34 2.03 5.36
C PRO A 124 3.45 0.78 5.50
N GLN A 125 2.93 0.51 6.71
CA GLN A 125 2.03 -0.62 6.95
C GLN A 125 0.69 -0.41 6.24
N ASN A 126 0.11 0.79 6.37
CA ASN A 126 -1.13 1.13 5.70
C ASN A 126 -0.97 1.14 4.18
N VAL A 127 0.08 1.79 3.66
CA VAL A 127 0.34 1.79 2.20
C VAL A 127 0.55 0.37 1.68
N GLY A 128 1.34 -0.46 2.37
CA GLY A 128 1.56 -1.85 1.98
C GLY A 128 0.27 -2.67 1.98
N ALA A 129 -0.58 -2.52 3.00
CA ALA A 129 -1.88 -3.20 3.08
C ALA A 129 -2.85 -2.74 1.96
N ILE A 130 -2.82 -1.44 1.62
CA ILE A 130 -3.60 -0.89 0.50
C ILE A 130 -3.11 -1.50 -0.82
N LEU A 131 -1.79 -1.52 -1.07
CA LEU A 131 -1.22 -2.14 -2.28
C LEU A 131 -1.64 -3.60 -2.42
N ARG A 132 -1.59 -4.37 -1.31
CA ARG A 132 -2.01 -5.77 -1.30
C ARG A 132 -3.48 -5.94 -1.67
N SER A 133 -4.36 -5.14 -1.09
CA SER A 133 -5.80 -5.18 -1.39
C SER A 133 -6.07 -4.72 -2.83
N ALA A 134 -5.39 -3.68 -3.29
CA ALA A 134 -5.49 -3.16 -4.65
C ALA A 134 -5.09 -4.21 -5.70
N ALA A 135 -3.95 -4.87 -5.49
CA ALA A 135 -3.51 -5.95 -6.38
C ALA A 135 -4.48 -7.13 -6.38
N ALA A 136 -4.94 -7.57 -5.20
CA ALA A 136 -5.89 -8.69 -5.07
C ALA A 136 -7.24 -8.42 -5.72
N MET A 137 -7.67 -7.15 -5.78
CA MET A 137 -8.95 -6.73 -6.35
C MET A 137 -8.83 -6.13 -7.76
N GLY A 138 -7.68 -6.33 -8.42
CA GLY A 138 -7.48 -5.97 -9.82
C GLY A 138 -7.46 -4.46 -10.08
N ALA A 139 -7.00 -3.65 -9.13
CA ALA A 139 -6.72 -2.25 -9.39
C ALA A 139 -5.57 -2.12 -10.41
N ALA A 140 -5.65 -1.11 -11.28
CA ALA A 140 -4.65 -0.88 -12.31
C ALA A 140 -3.39 -0.16 -11.80
N GLY A 141 -3.46 0.48 -10.63
CA GLY A 141 -2.31 1.16 -10.03
C GLY A 141 -2.68 1.95 -8.78
N VAL A 142 -1.64 2.42 -8.09
CA VAL A 142 -1.77 3.31 -6.93
C VAL A 142 -0.92 4.55 -7.16
N ILE A 143 -1.48 5.72 -6.87
CA ILE A 143 -0.85 7.02 -7.03
C ILE A 143 -0.60 7.62 -5.65
N LEU A 144 0.64 8.00 -5.37
CA LEU A 144 1.08 8.66 -4.15
C LEU A 144 1.65 10.04 -4.45
N THR A 145 1.71 10.89 -3.44
CA THR A 145 2.55 12.11 -3.53
C THR A 145 4.03 11.75 -3.37
N GLU A 146 4.95 12.47 -4.02
CA GLU A 146 6.41 12.30 -3.82
C GLU A 146 6.82 12.65 -2.39
N ARG A 147 6.21 13.72 -1.86
CA ARG A 147 6.46 14.18 -0.47
C ARG A 147 5.31 13.76 0.42
N HIS A 148 5.63 13.54 1.70
CA HIS A 148 4.64 13.12 2.70
C HIS A 148 3.90 11.83 2.32
N ALA A 149 4.63 10.86 1.77
CA ALA A 149 4.17 9.50 1.50
C ALA A 149 5.19 8.49 2.01
N ALA A 150 4.76 7.26 2.23
CA ALA A 150 5.65 6.19 2.66
C ALA A 150 6.75 5.93 1.60
N PRO A 151 8.03 5.91 2.00
CA PRO A 151 9.09 5.46 1.09
C PRO A 151 8.99 3.94 0.87
N GLU A 152 9.50 3.47 -0.28
CA GLU A 152 9.73 2.04 -0.44
C GLU A 152 10.69 1.55 0.63
N SER A 153 10.30 0.52 1.34
CA SER A 153 11.05 -0.03 2.47
C SER A 153 10.69 -1.49 2.71
N GLY A 154 11.51 -2.19 3.50
CA GLY A 154 11.20 -3.56 3.90
C GLY A 154 9.87 -3.69 4.65
N ALA A 155 9.49 -2.69 5.45
CA ALA A 155 8.21 -2.67 6.16
C ALA A 155 7.02 -2.58 5.18
N LEU A 156 7.10 -1.66 4.20
CA LEU A 156 6.09 -1.53 3.14
C LEU A 156 6.02 -2.81 2.29
N ALA A 157 7.15 -3.33 1.82
CA ALA A 157 7.21 -4.54 1.02
C ALA A 157 6.64 -5.76 1.76
N LYS A 158 6.90 -5.87 3.07
CA LYS A 158 6.34 -6.94 3.91
C LYS A 158 4.83 -6.84 4.01
N ALA A 159 4.30 -5.65 4.29
CA ALA A 159 2.85 -5.41 4.36
C ALA A 159 2.16 -5.64 3.01
N ALA A 160 2.81 -5.23 1.91
CA ALA A 160 2.32 -5.42 0.55
C ALA A 160 2.34 -6.89 0.09
N SER A 161 3.11 -7.76 0.75
CA SER A 161 3.16 -9.22 0.47
C SER A 161 3.37 -9.55 -1.02
N GLY A 162 4.26 -8.82 -1.70
CA GLY A 162 4.58 -8.97 -3.12
C GLY A 162 3.83 -8.02 -4.05
N ALA A 163 2.76 -7.37 -3.60
CA ALA A 163 1.99 -6.44 -4.44
C ALA A 163 2.83 -5.25 -4.95
N LEU A 164 3.87 -4.88 -4.22
CA LEU A 164 4.82 -3.82 -4.64
C LEU A 164 5.49 -4.13 -6.00
N ASP A 165 5.68 -5.39 -6.32
CA ASP A 165 6.36 -5.84 -7.54
C ASP A 165 5.41 -6.18 -8.71
N VAL A 166 4.10 -6.15 -8.48
CA VAL A 166 3.10 -6.48 -9.52
C VAL A 166 2.16 -5.32 -9.83
N LEU A 167 2.01 -4.36 -8.94
CA LEU A 167 1.09 -3.24 -9.10
C LEU A 167 1.86 -1.96 -9.38
N PRO A 168 1.58 -1.22 -10.47
CA PRO A 168 2.20 0.08 -10.73
C PRO A 168 2.01 1.05 -9.56
N LEU A 169 3.12 1.64 -9.11
CA LEU A 169 3.15 2.66 -8.07
C LEU A 169 3.68 3.96 -8.66
N VAL A 170 2.76 4.90 -8.88
CA VAL A 170 3.05 6.22 -9.45
C VAL A 170 3.29 7.24 -8.34
N ARG A 171 4.28 8.09 -8.50
CA ARG A 171 4.54 9.21 -7.59
C ARG A 171 4.36 10.54 -8.31
N VAL A 172 3.54 11.42 -7.73
CA VAL A 172 3.23 12.73 -8.30
C VAL A 172 3.58 13.87 -7.34
N VAL A 173 4.01 14.98 -7.88
CA VAL A 173 4.30 16.19 -7.08
C VAL A 173 3.02 16.78 -6.50
N ASN A 174 1.94 16.78 -7.29
CA ASN A 174 0.66 17.41 -6.95
C ASN A 174 -0.52 16.49 -7.25
N LEU A 175 -1.20 16.03 -6.18
CA LEU A 175 -2.32 15.11 -6.31
C LEU A 175 -3.55 15.74 -6.97
N SER A 176 -3.83 17.03 -6.71
CA SER A 176 -4.95 17.73 -7.34
C SER A 176 -4.76 17.83 -8.86
N ARG A 177 -3.53 18.10 -9.33
CA ARG A 177 -3.21 18.08 -10.75
C ARG A 177 -3.35 16.67 -11.34
N ALA A 178 -2.91 15.64 -10.62
CA ALA A 178 -3.11 14.26 -11.07
C ALA A 178 -4.60 13.90 -11.21
N ILE A 179 -5.45 14.38 -10.29
CA ILE A 179 -6.91 14.21 -10.39
C ILE A 179 -7.44 14.88 -11.69
N GLU A 180 -6.99 16.07 -12.02
CA GLU A 180 -7.39 16.74 -13.27
C GLU A 180 -6.95 15.96 -14.52
N GLU A 181 -5.75 15.39 -14.49
CA GLU A 181 -5.25 14.54 -15.60
C GLU A 181 -6.08 13.26 -15.72
N LEU A 182 -6.46 12.62 -14.59
CA LEU A 182 -7.35 11.47 -14.57
C LEU A 182 -8.75 11.79 -15.12
N LYS A 183 -9.31 12.94 -14.79
CA LYS A 183 -10.60 13.39 -15.36
C LYS A 183 -10.55 13.55 -16.87
N LYS A 184 -9.46 14.08 -17.41
CA LYS A 184 -9.24 14.17 -18.87
C LYS A 184 -9.15 12.78 -19.51
N ALA A 185 -8.69 11.76 -18.77
CA ALA A 185 -8.64 10.37 -19.17
C ALA A 185 -9.94 9.60 -18.80
N GLU A 186 -11.04 10.33 -18.58
CA GLU A 186 -12.39 9.81 -18.32
C GLU A 186 -12.53 9.01 -17.02
N PHE A 187 -11.67 9.27 -16.02
CA PHE A 187 -11.87 8.73 -14.68
C PHE A 187 -12.87 9.57 -13.90
N TRP A 188 -13.78 8.91 -13.23
CA TRP A 188 -14.61 9.50 -12.19
C TRP A 188 -13.86 9.43 -10.85
N CYS A 189 -13.48 10.60 -10.31
CA CYS A 189 -12.66 10.72 -9.11
C CYS A 189 -13.53 10.87 -7.87
N LEU A 190 -13.58 9.81 -7.04
CA LEU A 190 -14.40 9.73 -5.83
C LEU A 190 -13.53 9.89 -4.59
N GLY A 191 -13.75 10.97 -3.83
CA GLY A 191 -13.09 11.19 -2.55
C GLY A 191 -13.78 10.44 -1.42
N LEU A 192 -13.05 9.57 -0.71
CA LEU A 192 -13.59 8.87 0.43
C LEU A 192 -13.51 9.74 1.68
N ALA A 193 -14.68 10.13 2.22
CA ALA A 193 -14.79 11.03 3.36
C ALA A 193 -16.04 10.66 4.19
N ALA A 194 -15.93 10.71 5.51
CA ALA A 194 -17.03 10.34 6.42
C ALA A 194 -18.28 11.23 6.22
N GLU A 195 -18.07 12.49 5.84
CA GLU A 195 -19.11 13.49 5.55
C GLU A 195 -19.65 13.44 4.10
N GLY A 196 -19.27 12.44 3.32
CA GLY A 196 -19.83 12.25 1.97
C GLY A 196 -21.35 12.19 1.98
N GLU A 197 -22.00 12.90 1.06
CA GLU A 197 -23.48 13.00 1.03
C GLU A 197 -24.13 11.66 0.75
N MET A 198 -23.50 10.81 -0.07
CA MET A 198 -23.98 9.47 -0.40
C MET A 198 -22.95 8.40 -0.08
N THR A 199 -23.40 7.17 0.00
CA THR A 199 -22.49 6.02 0.11
C THR A 199 -21.85 5.69 -1.24
N LEU A 200 -20.68 5.01 -1.21
CA LEU A 200 -20.04 4.52 -2.42
C LEU A 200 -20.98 3.59 -3.23
N ALA A 201 -21.78 2.77 -2.53
CA ALA A 201 -22.79 1.90 -3.16
C ALA A 201 -23.88 2.67 -3.88
N GLU A 202 -24.34 3.80 -3.33
CA GLU A 202 -25.34 4.67 -3.96
C GLU A 202 -24.78 5.41 -5.17
N ALA A 203 -23.50 5.78 -5.15
CA ALA A 203 -22.84 6.46 -6.25
C ALA A 203 -22.78 5.60 -7.53
N LYS A 204 -22.70 4.26 -7.40
CA LYS A 204 -22.68 3.30 -8.52
C LYS A 204 -21.78 3.73 -9.67
N PRO A 205 -20.47 3.94 -9.43
CA PRO A 205 -19.58 4.44 -10.45
C PRO A 205 -19.53 3.48 -11.64
N LYS A 206 -19.71 4.02 -12.83
CA LYS A 206 -19.59 3.30 -14.10
C LYS A 206 -18.31 3.74 -14.81
N GLY A 207 -17.67 2.80 -15.53
CA GLY A 207 -16.46 3.10 -16.26
C GLY A 207 -15.22 3.24 -15.37
N ARG A 208 -14.23 4.00 -15.84
CA ARG A 208 -12.97 4.24 -15.14
C ARG A 208 -13.20 5.00 -13.84
N THR A 209 -12.66 4.49 -12.74
CA THR A 209 -12.89 5.07 -11.40
C THR A 209 -11.59 5.24 -10.64
N ALA A 210 -11.41 6.41 -10.04
CA ALA A 210 -10.29 6.70 -9.14
C ALA A 210 -10.81 6.97 -7.72
N LEU A 211 -10.42 6.11 -6.77
CA LEU A 211 -10.72 6.30 -5.34
C LEU A 211 -9.62 7.14 -4.69
N VAL A 212 -9.99 8.24 -4.06
CA VAL A 212 -9.07 9.13 -3.36
C VAL A 212 -9.26 8.95 -1.86
N LEU A 213 -8.18 8.50 -1.17
CA LEU A 213 -8.16 8.22 0.26
C LEU A 213 -7.23 9.21 0.96
N GLY A 214 -7.69 9.78 2.07
CA GLY A 214 -6.91 10.70 2.89
C GLY A 214 -6.15 10.03 4.02
N ALA A 215 -5.31 10.79 4.69
CA ALA A 215 -4.59 10.35 5.88
C ALA A 215 -5.54 10.05 7.05
N GLU A 216 -5.10 9.17 7.95
CA GLU A 216 -5.82 8.88 9.18
C GLU A 216 -5.98 10.14 10.04
N GLY A 217 -7.16 10.37 10.56
CA GLY A 217 -7.51 11.50 11.41
C GLY A 217 -7.79 12.81 10.67
N THR A 218 -6.97 13.22 9.69
CA THR A 218 -7.15 14.47 8.94
C THR A 218 -7.98 14.32 7.67
N GLY A 219 -8.11 13.10 7.15
CA GLY A 219 -8.82 12.84 5.91
C GLY A 219 -8.15 13.45 4.68
N LEU A 220 -8.97 13.78 3.69
CA LEU A 220 -8.53 14.43 2.45
C LEU A 220 -8.21 15.91 2.68
N ARG A 221 -7.11 16.39 2.12
CA ARG A 221 -6.79 17.84 2.12
C ARG A 221 -7.85 18.63 1.34
N ARG A 222 -8.06 19.90 1.71
CA ARG A 222 -9.07 20.77 1.12
C ARG A 222 -9.01 20.79 -0.42
N LEU A 223 -7.85 21.05 -1.01
CA LEU A 223 -7.70 21.07 -2.47
C LEU A 223 -7.96 19.71 -3.11
N THR A 224 -7.54 18.62 -2.51
CA THR A 224 -7.83 17.26 -3.01
C THR A 224 -9.34 17.01 -3.06
N ARG A 225 -10.06 17.40 -2.00
CA ARG A 225 -11.54 17.30 -1.92
C ARG A 225 -12.24 18.11 -3.01
N GLU A 226 -11.80 19.35 -3.21
CA GLU A 226 -12.38 20.28 -4.20
C GLU A 226 -12.22 19.77 -5.65
N HIS A 227 -11.17 18.98 -5.92
CA HIS A 227 -10.91 18.42 -7.25
C HIS A 227 -11.61 17.07 -7.48
N CYS A 228 -12.05 16.37 -6.43
CA CYS A 228 -12.87 15.17 -6.61
C CYS A 228 -14.21 15.53 -7.27
N ASP A 229 -14.72 14.64 -8.11
CA ASP A 229 -16.04 14.83 -8.72
C ASP A 229 -17.15 14.68 -7.69
N GLN A 230 -16.92 13.84 -6.69
CA GLN A 230 -17.86 13.58 -5.62
C GLN A 230 -17.15 13.08 -4.35
N LEU A 231 -17.70 13.43 -3.19
CA LEU A 231 -17.33 12.84 -1.92
C LEU A 231 -18.33 11.73 -1.57
N VAL A 232 -17.80 10.56 -1.26
CA VAL A 232 -18.59 9.38 -0.90
C VAL A 232 -18.14 8.84 0.45
N ARG A 233 -19.06 8.17 1.16
CA ARG A 233 -18.73 7.53 2.45
C ARG A 233 -18.92 6.02 2.40
N LEU A 234 -18.25 5.33 3.32
CA LEU A 234 -18.58 3.96 3.69
C LEU A 234 -19.54 4.01 4.89
N PRO A 235 -20.66 3.29 4.87
CA PRO A 235 -21.61 3.31 5.98
C PRO A 235 -21.00 2.61 7.21
N THR A 236 -20.96 3.31 8.34
CA THR A 236 -20.60 2.79 9.66
C THR A 236 -21.82 2.88 10.57
N ARG A 237 -21.98 1.92 11.48
CA ARG A 237 -23.15 1.86 12.40
C ARG A 237 -22.75 1.68 13.87
N GLY A 238 -21.46 1.58 14.13
CA GLY A 238 -20.92 1.37 15.48
C GLY A 238 -20.59 2.68 16.20
N PRO A 239 -20.16 2.59 17.45
CA PRO A 239 -19.69 3.75 18.21
C PRO A 239 -18.35 4.31 17.71
N ILE A 240 -17.64 3.55 16.87
CA ILE A 240 -16.44 3.97 16.15
C ILE A 240 -16.86 4.18 14.69
N ASP A 241 -16.82 5.42 14.26
CA ASP A 241 -17.26 5.86 12.92
C ASP A 241 -16.12 5.96 11.91
N GLN A 242 -14.87 5.88 12.38
CA GLN A 242 -13.67 5.96 11.54
C GLN A 242 -13.04 4.58 11.34
N LEU A 243 -12.83 4.22 10.08
CA LEU A 243 -12.09 3.04 9.70
C LEU A 243 -10.60 3.40 9.49
N ASN A 244 -9.72 2.46 9.83
CA ASN A 244 -8.34 2.53 9.36
C ASN A 244 -8.32 2.66 7.83
N VAL A 245 -7.42 3.49 7.29
CA VAL A 245 -7.39 3.82 5.85
C VAL A 245 -7.21 2.59 4.95
N SER A 246 -6.44 1.60 5.39
CA SER A 246 -6.25 0.37 4.60
C SER A 246 -7.51 -0.51 4.58
N ASN A 247 -8.25 -0.56 5.69
CA ASN A 247 -9.54 -1.25 5.75
C ASN A 247 -10.58 -0.53 4.89
N ALA A 248 -10.62 0.80 4.96
CA ALA A 248 -11.49 1.61 4.12
C ALA A 248 -11.20 1.39 2.63
N ALA A 249 -9.93 1.35 2.24
CA ALA A 249 -9.52 1.05 0.87
C ALA A 249 -9.99 -0.34 0.41
N ALA A 250 -9.82 -1.37 1.25
CA ALA A 250 -10.23 -2.73 0.92
C ALA A 250 -11.75 -2.85 0.75
N ILE A 251 -12.53 -2.25 1.64
CA ILE A 251 -14.00 -2.25 1.55
C ILE A 251 -14.47 -1.49 0.31
N ALA A 252 -13.89 -0.32 0.03
CA ALA A 252 -14.26 0.48 -1.13
C ALA A 252 -13.94 -0.23 -2.44
N LEU A 253 -12.77 -0.88 -2.55
CA LEU A 253 -12.40 -1.69 -3.71
C LEU A 253 -13.34 -2.89 -3.88
N TYR A 254 -13.68 -3.58 -2.81
CA TYR A 254 -14.64 -4.68 -2.85
C TYR A 254 -16.01 -4.22 -3.35
N GLU A 255 -16.50 -3.07 -2.88
CA GLU A 255 -17.76 -2.51 -3.35
C GLU A 255 -17.74 -2.21 -4.85
N LEU A 256 -16.66 -1.60 -5.35
CA LEU A 256 -16.49 -1.36 -6.79
C LEU A 256 -16.39 -2.64 -7.62
N LEU A 257 -15.79 -3.70 -7.06
CA LEU A 257 -15.66 -4.99 -7.72
C LEU A 257 -17.01 -5.71 -7.78
N ARG A 258 -17.78 -5.67 -6.69
CA ARG A 258 -19.08 -6.31 -6.56
C ARG A 258 -20.06 -5.87 -7.64
N ASP A 259 -20.08 -4.58 -7.96
CA ASP A 259 -20.99 -4.00 -8.95
C ASP A 259 -20.63 -4.38 -10.40
N THR A 260 -19.37 -4.78 -10.66
CA THR A 260 -18.92 -5.21 -11.99
C THR A 260 -18.92 -6.73 -12.16
N ALA A 261 -18.96 -7.46 -11.07
CA ALA A 261 -19.02 -8.91 -11.08
C ALA A 261 -20.47 -9.41 -11.27
N GLY A 262 -20.94 -9.38 -12.48
CA GLY A 262 -21.78 -10.51 -12.92
C GLY A 262 -20.91 -11.76 -12.83
N ASN A 263 -20.86 -12.35 -11.62
CA ASN A 263 -20.24 -13.60 -11.22
C ASN A 263 -19.12 -14.14 -12.17
N PRO A 264 -17.85 -13.71 -12.03
CA PRO A 264 -16.78 -14.33 -12.79
C PRO A 264 -16.60 -15.76 -12.28
N SER A 265 -16.66 -16.73 -13.18
CA SER A 265 -16.23 -18.10 -12.88
C SER A 265 -14.80 -18.05 -12.34
N PRO A 266 -14.43 -18.82 -11.30
CA PRO A 266 -13.07 -18.88 -10.80
C PRO A 266 -12.15 -19.33 -11.93
N PRO A 267 -10.93 -18.78 -12.01
CA PRO A 267 -9.95 -19.23 -12.98
C PRO A 267 -9.67 -20.72 -12.76
N THR A 268 -9.80 -21.50 -13.84
CA THR A 268 -9.45 -22.92 -13.90
C THR A 268 -7.95 -23.14 -13.76
#